data_0364b9fbb8b595870bda0aa4b3d2dde3
#
_entry.id   0364b9fbb8b595870bda0aa4b3d2dde3
#
_cell.length_a   1.000
_cell.length_b   1.000
_cell.length_c   1.000
_cell.angle_alpha   90.00
_cell.angle_beta   90.00
_cell.angle_gamma   90.00
#
_symmetry.space_group_name_H-M   'P 1'
#
loop_
_entity.id
_entity.type
_entity.pdbx_description
1 polymer ?
#
loop_
_entity_poly.entity_id
_entity_poly.type
_entity_poly.pdbx_seq_one_letter_code
_entity_poly.pdbx_strand_id
1 'polypeptide(L)'
;EKEKYFEGCMPFEVMAERGRKTLLFGPMKPVGLEDPKTGKRPYAVVQLRQDDAAGTLYNIVGFQTHLKWGAQKEVIRLIPGLENVDIVRYGVMHRNTFINSPDVLNEKYELKGHDNLYFAGQMTGVEGYVESAASGLVAGINLAHKILDKGEVIFPRETMIGSMAYYISHAKNEKNFQPMNEIGRAHV
;
A
#
# COMPACT_ATOMS: atom_id res chain seq x y z
N GLU A 1 -12.43 -16.16 -10.14
CA GLU A 1 -12.49 -14.71 -9.86
C GLU A 1 -11.10 -14.12 -10.13
N LYS A 2 -11.03 -13.03 -10.93
CA LYS A 2 -9.76 -12.31 -11.12
C LYS A 2 -9.44 -11.61 -9.82
N GLU A 3 -8.28 -11.89 -9.25
CA GLU A 3 -7.77 -11.17 -8.08
C GLU A 3 -7.72 -9.67 -8.39
N LYS A 4 -8.27 -8.86 -7.51
CA LYS A 4 -8.19 -7.40 -7.59
C LYS A 4 -6.95 -6.98 -6.79
N TYR A 5 -6.01 -6.34 -7.47
CA TYR A 5 -4.81 -5.81 -6.86
C TYR A 5 -4.95 -4.31 -6.63
N PHE A 6 -4.42 -3.86 -5.52
CA PHE A 6 -4.16 -2.45 -5.32
C PHE A 6 -3.06 -1.98 -6.30
N GLU A 7 -3.25 -0.86 -6.98
CA GLU A 7 -2.32 -0.41 -8.04
C GLU A 7 -0.86 -0.33 -7.57
N GLY A 8 -0.63 0.16 -6.35
CA GLY A 8 0.72 0.25 -5.76
C GLY A 8 1.35 -1.09 -5.34
N CYS A 9 0.54 -2.16 -5.27
CA CYS A 9 0.94 -3.51 -4.86
C CYS A 9 0.75 -4.56 -5.95
N MET A 10 0.58 -4.12 -7.20
CA MET A 10 0.35 -5.04 -8.31
C MET A 10 1.60 -5.88 -8.60
N PRO A 11 1.46 -7.22 -8.75
CA PRO A 11 2.56 -8.08 -9.16
C PRO A 11 3.15 -7.65 -10.49
N PHE A 12 4.48 -7.70 -10.62
CA PHE A 12 5.14 -7.21 -11.84
C PHE A 12 4.77 -8.04 -13.08
N GLU A 13 4.48 -9.33 -12.94
CA GLU A 13 3.97 -10.17 -14.02
C GLU A 13 2.58 -9.73 -14.51
N VAL A 14 1.71 -9.29 -13.61
CA VAL A 14 0.40 -8.73 -13.96
C VAL A 14 0.54 -7.40 -14.68
N MET A 15 1.51 -6.57 -14.27
CA MET A 15 1.86 -5.34 -15.01
C MET A 15 2.37 -5.67 -16.41
N ALA A 16 3.19 -6.72 -16.55
CA ALA A 16 3.72 -7.16 -17.85
C ALA A 16 2.61 -7.64 -18.79
N GLU A 17 1.61 -8.36 -18.26
CA GLU A 17 0.43 -8.80 -19.02
C GLU A 17 -0.40 -7.62 -19.55
N ARG A 18 -0.46 -6.50 -18.84
CA ARG A 18 -1.15 -5.28 -19.29
C ARG A 18 -0.45 -4.60 -20.46
N GLY A 19 0.81 -4.89 -20.70
CA GLY A 19 1.57 -4.42 -21.83
C GLY A 19 3.04 -4.16 -21.52
N ARG A 20 3.89 -4.34 -22.54
CA ARG A 20 5.36 -4.24 -22.43
C ARG A 20 5.88 -2.96 -21.77
N LYS A 21 5.15 -1.84 -21.91
CA LYS A 21 5.56 -0.54 -21.36
C LYS A 21 5.05 -0.30 -19.95
N THR A 22 4.14 -1.12 -19.43
CA THR A 22 3.52 -0.88 -18.11
C THR A 22 4.57 -0.88 -17.00
N LEU A 23 5.56 -1.76 -17.05
CA LEU A 23 6.65 -1.81 -16.08
C LEU A 23 7.49 -0.52 -16.01
N LEU A 24 7.53 0.28 -17.08
CA LEU A 24 8.24 1.56 -17.13
C LEU A 24 7.54 2.69 -16.36
N PHE A 25 6.31 2.46 -15.93
CA PHE A 25 5.55 3.34 -15.04
C PHE A 25 5.52 2.82 -13.59
N GLY A 26 6.07 1.63 -13.35
CA GLY A 26 6.17 0.95 -12.06
C GLY A 26 7.62 0.63 -11.68
N PRO A 27 7.93 -0.66 -11.45
CA PRO A 27 9.21 -1.08 -10.87
C PRO A 27 10.44 -0.81 -11.74
N MET A 28 10.25 -0.57 -13.05
CA MET A 28 11.35 -0.29 -13.99
C MET A 28 11.37 1.15 -14.49
N LYS A 29 10.81 2.09 -13.74
CA LYS A 29 10.65 3.49 -14.13
C LYS A 29 12.00 4.21 -14.28
N PRO A 30 12.33 4.72 -15.50
CA PRO A 30 13.61 5.42 -15.76
C PRO A 30 13.53 6.94 -15.56
N VAL A 31 12.37 7.49 -15.17
CA VAL A 31 12.13 8.95 -15.08
C VAL A 31 13.00 9.59 -14.01
N GLY A 32 13.70 10.65 -14.38
CA GLY A 32 14.60 11.40 -13.48
C GLY A 32 15.97 10.74 -13.29
N LEU A 33 16.27 9.67 -14.04
CA LEU A 33 17.55 8.97 -13.99
C LEU A 33 18.29 9.10 -15.32
N GLU A 34 19.57 9.34 -15.25
CA GLU A 34 20.50 9.39 -16.38
C GLU A 34 21.61 8.36 -16.15
N ASP A 35 22.02 7.70 -17.23
CA ASP A 35 23.18 6.82 -17.20
C ASP A 35 24.45 7.68 -17.04
N PRO A 36 25.21 7.53 -15.96
CA PRO A 36 26.39 8.36 -15.69
C PRO A 36 27.49 8.19 -16.71
N LYS A 37 27.48 7.09 -17.49
CA LYS A 37 28.48 6.84 -18.55
C LYS A 37 28.13 7.51 -19.88
N THR A 38 26.85 7.60 -20.18
CA THR A 38 26.39 8.08 -21.50
C THR A 38 25.68 9.43 -21.44
N GLY A 39 25.29 9.90 -20.25
CA GLY A 39 24.46 11.09 -20.05
C GLY A 39 23.05 10.97 -20.65
N LYS A 40 22.65 9.78 -21.05
CA LYS A 40 21.35 9.54 -21.66
C LYS A 40 20.40 8.86 -20.68
N ARG A 41 19.13 9.14 -20.84
CA ARG A 41 18.07 8.44 -20.12
C ARG A 41 18.02 6.97 -20.58
N PRO A 42 18.14 6.00 -19.67
CA PRO A 42 18.01 4.59 -19.99
C PRO A 42 16.57 4.24 -20.36
N TYR A 43 16.38 3.14 -21.10
CA TYR A 43 15.04 2.65 -21.43
C TYR A 43 14.28 2.18 -20.19
N ALA A 44 14.95 1.48 -19.31
CA ALA A 44 14.39 0.94 -18.07
C ALA A 44 15.46 0.94 -16.97
N VAL A 45 15.07 1.07 -15.74
CA VAL A 45 15.97 1.02 -14.56
C VAL A 45 15.37 0.09 -13.54
N VAL A 46 16.17 -0.82 -13.01
CA VAL A 46 15.84 -1.61 -11.83
C VAL A 46 16.58 -1.02 -10.64
N GLN A 47 15.83 -0.64 -9.62
CA GLN A 47 16.40 -0.07 -8.41
C GLN A 47 16.75 -1.19 -7.42
N LEU A 48 18.01 -1.20 -7.00
CA LEU A 48 18.48 -1.99 -5.88
C LEU A 48 18.71 -1.06 -4.68
N ARG A 49 18.07 -1.35 -3.57
CA ARG A 49 18.26 -0.62 -2.33
C ARG A 49 19.08 -1.46 -1.36
N GLN A 50 20.19 -0.90 -0.88
CA GLN A 50 21.03 -1.54 0.11
C GLN A 50 20.24 -1.81 1.40
N ASP A 51 20.34 -3.03 1.91
CA ASP A 51 19.57 -3.51 3.07
C ASP A 51 20.42 -3.71 4.31
N ASP A 52 21.75 -3.76 4.16
CA ASP A 52 22.71 -3.89 5.25
C ASP A 52 23.80 -2.84 5.19
N ALA A 53 24.43 -2.54 6.32
CA ALA A 53 25.50 -1.55 6.41
C ALA A 53 26.77 -1.97 5.65
N ALA A 54 27.00 -3.27 5.46
CA ALA A 54 28.16 -3.82 4.75
C ALA A 54 28.04 -3.74 3.23
N GLY A 55 26.83 -3.45 2.69
CA GLY A 55 26.57 -3.39 1.25
C GLY A 55 26.61 -4.76 0.58
N THR A 56 26.30 -5.82 1.32
CA THR A 56 26.29 -7.19 0.81
C THR A 56 24.90 -7.68 0.45
N LEU A 57 23.84 -7.05 0.99
CA LEU A 57 22.46 -7.37 0.76
C LEU A 57 21.73 -6.19 0.11
N TYR A 58 20.92 -6.51 -0.89
CA TYR A 58 20.12 -5.52 -1.61
C TYR A 58 18.68 -6.00 -1.80
N ASN A 59 17.74 -5.11 -1.61
CA ASN A 59 16.35 -5.30 -1.98
C ASN A 59 16.11 -4.82 -3.42
N ILE A 60 15.47 -5.65 -4.24
CA ILE A 60 14.96 -5.24 -5.54
C ILE A 60 13.62 -4.53 -5.33
N VAL A 61 13.56 -3.25 -5.70
CA VAL A 61 12.43 -2.38 -5.37
C VAL A 61 11.28 -2.57 -6.37
N GLY A 62 10.06 -2.79 -5.85
CA GLY A 62 8.83 -2.81 -6.65
C GLY A 62 8.56 -4.12 -7.40
N PHE A 63 9.35 -5.16 -7.20
CA PHE A 63 9.16 -6.48 -7.81
C PHE A 63 8.31 -7.41 -6.94
N GLN A 64 7.11 -6.98 -6.61
CA GLN A 64 6.13 -7.85 -5.98
C GLN A 64 5.65 -8.91 -6.97
N THR A 65 5.45 -10.15 -6.50
CA THR A 65 5.22 -11.25 -7.42
C THR A 65 4.50 -12.44 -6.80
N HIS A 66 3.69 -13.13 -7.58
CA HIS A 66 3.12 -14.46 -7.28
C HIS A 66 3.93 -15.59 -7.91
N LEU A 67 4.99 -15.27 -8.64
CA LEU A 67 5.82 -16.29 -9.27
C LEU A 67 6.41 -17.25 -8.23
N LYS A 68 6.48 -18.53 -8.60
CA LYS A 68 7.19 -19.54 -7.79
C LYS A 68 8.69 -19.22 -7.75
N TRP A 69 9.36 -19.63 -6.70
CA TRP A 69 10.77 -19.32 -6.45
C TRP A 69 11.69 -19.61 -7.64
N GLY A 70 11.51 -20.77 -8.33
CA GLY A 70 12.28 -21.07 -9.53
C GLY A 70 12.11 -20.02 -10.64
N ALA A 71 10.87 -19.63 -10.93
CA ALA A 71 10.57 -18.61 -11.93
C ALA A 71 11.08 -17.22 -11.52
N GLN A 72 11.02 -16.87 -10.23
CA GLN A 72 11.62 -15.62 -9.74
C GLN A 72 13.13 -15.57 -10.03
N LYS A 73 13.83 -16.68 -9.77
CA LYS A 73 15.27 -16.78 -10.02
C LYS A 73 15.58 -16.62 -11.51
N GLU A 74 14.81 -17.26 -12.38
CA GLU A 74 14.97 -17.14 -13.82
C GLU A 74 14.78 -15.70 -14.29
N VAL A 75 13.69 -15.05 -13.88
CA VAL A 75 13.37 -13.68 -14.28
C VAL A 75 14.40 -12.67 -13.77
N ILE A 76 14.80 -12.76 -12.50
CA ILE A 76 15.77 -11.82 -11.93
C ILE A 76 17.13 -11.94 -12.62
N ARG A 77 17.55 -13.14 -12.99
CA ARG A 77 18.80 -13.38 -13.71
C ARG A 77 18.83 -12.91 -15.17
N LEU A 78 17.68 -12.54 -15.72
CA LEU A 78 17.61 -11.85 -17.03
C LEU A 78 18.01 -10.38 -16.94
N ILE A 79 18.07 -9.80 -15.74
CA ILE A 79 18.42 -8.40 -15.54
C ILE A 79 19.95 -8.27 -15.68
N PRO A 80 20.45 -7.39 -16.57
CA PRO A 80 21.89 -7.16 -16.74
C PRO A 80 22.56 -6.79 -15.42
N GLY A 81 23.62 -7.53 -15.08
CA GLY A 81 24.33 -7.39 -13.81
C GLY A 81 23.83 -8.28 -12.67
N LEU A 82 22.71 -8.99 -12.86
CA LEU A 82 22.15 -9.92 -11.88
C LEU A 82 22.19 -11.39 -12.34
N GLU A 83 22.93 -11.71 -13.40
CA GLU A 83 22.99 -13.04 -13.99
C GLU A 83 23.42 -14.12 -13.00
N ASN A 84 24.30 -13.76 -12.08
CA ASN A 84 24.86 -14.65 -11.06
C ASN A 84 24.40 -14.31 -9.63
N VAL A 85 23.29 -13.57 -9.50
CA VAL A 85 22.80 -13.16 -8.18
C VAL A 85 22.41 -14.35 -7.33
N ASP A 86 22.77 -14.31 -6.05
CA ASP A 86 22.26 -15.19 -5.03
C ASP A 86 21.03 -14.57 -4.37
N ILE A 87 19.89 -15.28 -4.45
CA ILE A 87 18.63 -14.84 -3.86
C ILE A 87 18.52 -15.42 -2.48
N VAL A 88 18.81 -14.62 -1.46
CA VAL A 88 18.75 -15.07 -0.05
C VAL A 88 17.31 -15.12 0.48
N ARG A 89 16.41 -14.32 -0.12
CA ARG A 89 14.98 -14.32 0.23
C ARG A 89 14.13 -14.05 -1.01
N TYR A 90 13.23 -14.97 -1.30
CA TYR A 90 12.29 -14.83 -2.41
C TYR A 90 11.14 -13.88 -2.04
N GLY A 91 10.62 -13.17 -3.04
CA GLY A 91 9.44 -12.34 -2.91
C GLY A 91 8.19 -13.18 -2.64
N VAL A 92 7.32 -12.62 -1.83
CA VAL A 92 5.97 -13.14 -1.58
C VAL A 92 4.98 -11.98 -1.64
N MET A 93 3.78 -12.26 -2.12
CA MET A 93 2.72 -11.24 -2.09
C MET A 93 2.19 -11.08 -0.68
N HIS A 94 2.06 -9.83 -0.27
CA HIS A 94 1.32 -9.50 0.94
C HIS A 94 -0.17 -9.69 0.69
N ARG A 95 -0.84 -10.39 1.59
CA ARG A 95 -2.30 -10.42 1.66
C ARG A 95 -2.73 -9.55 2.82
N ASN A 96 -3.18 -8.35 2.50
CA ASN A 96 -3.75 -7.46 3.49
C ASN A 96 -5.20 -7.84 3.70
N THR A 97 -5.54 -8.20 4.94
CA THR A 97 -6.92 -8.46 5.33
C THR A 97 -7.51 -7.18 5.89
N PHE A 98 -8.69 -6.82 5.41
CA PHE A 98 -9.46 -5.69 5.92
C PHE A 98 -10.93 -6.07 6.06
N ILE A 99 -11.63 -5.40 6.95
CA ILE A 99 -13.06 -5.57 7.17
C ILE A 99 -13.84 -4.69 6.20
N ASN A 100 -15.09 -5.04 5.92
CA ASN A 100 -15.99 -4.17 5.16
C ASN A 100 -16.47 -3.02 6.05
N SER A 101 -15.59 -2.06 6.29
CA SER A 101 -15.77 -0.99 7.28
C SER A 101 -17.05 -0.17 7.11
N PRO A 102 -17.52 0.17 5.88
CA PRO A 102 -18.77 0.92 5.73
C PRO A 102 -19.99 0.25 6.36
N ASP A 103 -20.02 -1.08 6.37
CA ASP A 103 -21.12 -1.82 6.99
C ASP A 103 -21.04 -1.84 8.52
N VAL A 104 -19.83 -1.89 9.05
CA VAL A 104 -19.62 -2.26 10.45
C VAL A 104 -19.03 -1.15 11.32
N LEU A 105 -18.39 -0.13 10.76
CA LEU A 105 -17.78 0.97 11.52
C LEU A 105 -18.51 2.30 11.32
N ASN A 106 -18.48 3.14 12.35
CA ASN A 106 -18.87 4.55 12.27
C ASN A 106 -17.63 5.45 12.06
N GLU A 107 -17.84 6.77 11.93
CA GLU A 107 -16.77 7.78 11.72
C GLU A 107 -15.76 7.86 12.89
N LYS A 108 -16.05 7.27 14.02
CA LYS A 108 -15.15 7.19 15.18
C LYS A 108 -14.29 5.92 15.16
N TYR A 109 -14.46 5.07 14.16
CA TYR A 109 -13.88 3.72 14.08
C TYR A 109 -14.42 2.75 15.12
N GLU A 110 -15.56 3.05 15.74
CA GLU A 110 -16.27 2.19 16.66
C GLU A 110 -17.17 1.21 15.90
N LEU A 111 -17.23 -0.03 16.37
CA LEU A 111 -18.08 -1.06 15.79
C LEU A 111 -19.57 -0.73 16.06
N LYS A 112 -20.36 -0.63 15.00
CA LYS A 112 -21.80 -0.39 15.10
C LYS A 112 -22.48 -1.50 15.92
N GLY A 113 -23.31 -1.12 16.88
CA GLY A 113 -24.02 -2.08 17.72
C GLY A 113 -23.19 -2.73 18.83
N HIS A 114 -21.94 -2.34 19.01
CA HIS A 114 -21.07 -2.82 20.08
C HIS A 114 -20.35 -1.64 20.73
N ASP A 115 -20.72 -1.34 21.95
CA ASP A 115 -20.09 -0.28 22.74
C ASP A 115 -18.67 -0.65 23.12
N ASN A 116 -17.79 0.36 23.09
CA ASN A 116 -16.39 0.26 23.53
C ASN A 116 -15.47 -0.65 22.69
N LEU A 117 -15.89 -1.04 21.48
CA LEU A 117 -15.06 -1.81 20.57
C LEU A 117 -14.67 -0.95 19.36
N TYR A 118 -13.39 -0.66 19.24
CA TYR A 118 -12.80 0.19 18.20
C TYR A 118 -11.81 -0.60 17.38
N PHE A 119 -11.74 -0.25 16.11
CA PHE A 119 -10.75 -0.77 15.17
C PHE A 119 -9.88 0.37 14.66
N ALA A 120 -8.63 0.08 14.28
CA ALA A 120 -7.73 1.07 13.72
C ALA A 120 -6.73 0.45 12.77
N GLY A 121 -6.08 1.29 11.97
CA GLY A 121 -5.03 0.86 11.05
C GLY A 121 -5.57 0.14 9.83
N GLN A 122 -4.68 -0.54 9.15
CA GLN A 122 -4.91 -1.14 7.84
C GLN A 122 -6.14 -2.07 7.77
N MET A 123 -6.45 -2.77 8.86
CA MET A 123 -7.62 -3.65 8.90
C MET A 123 -8.96 -2.92 8.73
N THR A 124 -8.99 -1.60 8.92
CA THR A 124 -10.18 -0.78 8.68
C THR A 124 -10.32 -0.32 7.22
N GLY A 125 -9.40 -0.68 6.35
CA GLY A 125 -9.39 -0.26 4.96
C GLY A 125 -8.72 1.09 4.71
N VAL A 126 -7.97 1.63 5.68
CA VAL A 126 -7.03 2.72 5.43
C VAL A 126 -5.70 2.14 4.96
N GLU A 127 -5.08 2.77 3.96
CA GLU A 127 -3.82 2.31 3.36
C GLU A 127 -2.75 3.37 3.57
N GLY A 128 -1.63 2.95 4.16
CA GLY A 128 -0.49 3.81 4.47
C GLY A 128 -0.16 3.90 5.96
N TYR A 129 1.09 4.24 6.27
CA TYR A 129 1.56 4.34 7.67
C TYR A 129 0.96 5.53 8.40
N VAL A 130 0.88 6.67 7.72
CA VAL A 130 0.33 7.90 8.28
C VAL A 130 -1.18 7.75 8.50
N GLU A 131 -1.88 7.18 7.54
CA GLU A 131 -3.30 6.88 7.58
C GLU A 131 -3.62 5.90 8.72
N SER A 132 -2.82 4.86 8.87
CA SER A 132 -2.96 3.89 9.97
C SER A 132 -2.77 4.54 11.34
N ALA A 133 -1.76 5.41 11.48
CA ALA A 133 -1.52 6.17 12.70
C ALA A 133 -2.68 7.15 12.99
N ALA A 134 -3.16 7.85 11.96
CA ALA A 134 -4.27 8.80 12.07
C ALA A 134 -5.58 8.10 12.48
N SER A 135 -5.88 6.93 11.92
CA SER A 135 -7.05 6.14 12.32
C SER A 135 -6.98 5.70 13.79
N GLY A 136 -5.77 5.32 14.24
CA GLY A 136 -5.51 5.02 15.66
C GLY A 136 -5.72 6.21 16.57
N LEU A 137 -5.30 7.40 16.14
CA LEU A 137 -5.52 8.66 16.86
C LEU A 137 -7.01 8.97 17.02
N VAL A 138 -7.80 8.87 15.92
CA VAL A 138 -9.25 9.11 15.96
C VAL A 138 -9.94 8.12 16.89
N ALA A 139 -9.65 6.83 16.75
CA ALA A 139 -10.19 5.79 17.62
C ALA A 139 -9.82 6.01 19.09
N GLY A 140 -8.55 6.32 19.38
CA GLY A 140 -8.05 6.54 20.72
C GLY A 140 -8.65 7.79 21.39
N ILE A 141 -8.78 8.90 20.67
CA ILE A 141 -9.42 10.12 21.20
C ILE A 141 -10.88 9.83 21.55
N ASN A 142 -11.65 9.19 20.67
CA ASN A 142 -13.05 8.92 20.91
C ASN A 142 -13.26 7.91 22.06
N LEU A 143 -12.41 6.88 22.13
CA LEU A 143 -12.44 5.95 23.25
C LEU A 143 -12.13 6.66 24.60
N ALA A 144 -11.10 7.50 24.62
CA ALA A 144 -10.74 8.27 25.81
C ALA A 144 -11.87 9.24 26.23
N HIS A 145 -12.49 9.94 25.27
CA HIS A 145 -13.64 10.81 25.52
C HIS A 145 -14.83 10.05 26.10
N LYS A 146 -15.09 8.85 25.56
CA LYS A 146 -16.16 7.99 26.08
C LYS A 146 -15.90 7.54 27.51
N ILE A 147 -14.69 7.12 27.85
CA ILE A 147 -14.31 6.72 29.20
C ILE A 147 -14.40 7.89 30.18
N LEU A 148 -14.08 9.11 29.73
CA LEU A 148 -14.10 10.33 30.55
C LEU A 148 -15.45 11.04 30.54
N ASP A 149 -16.50 10.46 29.96
CA ASP A 149 -17.83 11.04 29.77
C ASP A 149 -17.77 12.43 29.10
N LYS A 150 -16.87 12.59 28.13
CA LYS A 150 -16.74 13.78 27.27
C LYS A 150 -17.40 13.49 25.94
N GLY A 151 -18.04 14.46 25.34
CA GLY A 151 -18.73 14.29 24.06
C GLY A 151 -17.87 13.66 22.95
N GLU A 152 -18.51 13.16 21.90
CA GLU A 152 -17.86 12.57 20.75
C GLU A 152 -17.05 13.59 19.95
N VAL A 153 -15.94 13.15 19.34
CA VAL A 153 -15.11 13.98 18.46
C VAL A 153 -15.25 13.49 17.03
N ILE A 154 -15.94 14.26 16.20
CA ILE A 154 -16.05 14.03 14.77
C ILE A 154 -15.16 15.06 14.06
N PHE A 155 -14.21 14.58 13.29
CA PHE A 155 -13.31 15.45 12.53
C PHE A 155 -14.02 15.95 11.27
N PRO A 156 -13.88 17.26 10.93
CA PRO A 156 -14.51 17.83 9.74
C PRO A 156 -14.02 17.12 8.46
N ARG A 157 -14.95 16.87 7.53
CA ARG A 157 -14.65 16.18 6.25
C ARG A 157 -13.65 16.91 5.36
N GLU A 158 -13.51 18.23 5.55
CA GLU A 158 -12.56 19.09 4.86
C GLU A 158 -11.12 18.80 5.29
N THR A 159 -10.93 18.09 6.40
CA THR A 159 -9.62 17.62 6.84
C THR A 159 -9.33 16.22 6.28
N MET A 160 -8.06 15.90 6.06
CA MET A 160 -7.66 14.54 5.60
C MET A 160 -8.10 13.46 6.58
N ILE A 161 -7.99 13.70 7.89
CA ILE A 161 -8.42 12.76 8.93
C ILE A 161 -9.94 12.56 8.89
N GLY A 162 -10.72 13.62 8.76
CA GLY A 162 -12.18 13.55 8.68
C GLY A 162 -12.66 12.93 7.38
N SER A 163 -12.03 13.25 6.24
CA SER A 163 -12.31 12.62 4.95
C SER A 163 -12.08 11.11 4.97
N MET A 164 -10.97 10.68 5.55
CA MET A 164 -10.63 9.28 5.72
C MET A 164 -11.66 8.55 6.61
N ALA A 165 -11.99 9.11 7.77
CA ALA A 165 -12.98 8.57 8.69
C ALA A 165 -14.38 8.47 8.04
N TYR A 166 -14.74 9.47 7.27
CA TYR A 166 -15.98 9.47 6.47
C TYR A 166 -15.97 8.36 5.40
N TYR A 167 -14.87 8.23 4.65
CA TYR A 167 -14.75 7.21 3.62
C TYR A 167 -14.94 5.81 4.15
N ILE A 168 -14.25 5.43 5.24
CA ILE A 168 -14.32 4.07 5.77
C ILE A 168 -15.70 3.74 6.38
N SER A 169 -16.51 4.73 6.68
CA SER A 169 -17.84 4.55 7.30
C SER A 169 -19.01 4.75 6.35
N HIS A 170 -18.80 5.40 5.18
CA HIS A 170 -19.87 5.81 4.25
C HIS A 170 -19.61 5.49 2.77
N ALA A 171 -18.59 4.71 2.41
CA ALA A 171 -18.34 4.38 1.02
C ALA A 171 -19.59 3.74 0.38
N LYS A 172 -20.12 4.35 -0.68
CA LYS A 172 -21.42 4.03 -1.30
C LYS A 172 -21.50 2.65 -1.96
N ASN A 173 -20.39 1.98 -2.16
CA ASN A 173 -20.33 0.68 -2.83
C ASN A 173 -19.83 -0.41 -1.87
N GLU A 174 -20.70 -0.84 -0.97
CA GLU A 174 -20.43 -1.89 0.03
C GLU A 174 -19.80 -3.14 -0.58
N LYS A 175 -20.26 -3.55 -1.78
CA LYS A 175 -19.72 -4.71 -2.51
C LYS A 175 -18.33 -4.48 -3.11
N ASN A 176 -17.86 -3.23 -3.19
CA ASN A 176 -16.62 -2.82 -3.83
C ASN A 176 -15.76 -1.91 -2.94
N PHE A 177 -15.99 -1.91 -1.63
CA PHE A 177 -15.11 -1.20 -0.71
C PHE A 177 -13.67 -1.66 -0.92
N GLN A 178 -12.79 -0.72 -1.14
CA GLN A 178 -11.37 -0.96 -1.37
C GLN A 178 -10.56 -0.12 -0.39
N PRO A 179 -9.48 -0.65 0.17
CA PRO A 179 -8.54 0.15 0.94
C PRO A 179 -8.10 1.36 0.11
N MET A 180 -8.09 2.54 0.74
CA MET A 180 -7.77 3.77 0.05
C MET A 180 -6.62 4.49 0.76
N ASN A 181 -5.71 4.98 -0.06
CA ASN A 181 -4.66 5.90 0.33
C ASN A 181 -5.17 7.34 0.10
N GLU A 182 -5.35 8.09 1.16
CA GLU A 182 -5.89 9.46 1.13
C GLU A 182 -4.84 10.53 0.79
N ILE A 183 -3.55 10.18 0.81
CA ILE A 183 -2.49 11.13 0.47
C ILE A 183 -2.63 11.55 -0.99
N GLY A 184 -2.98 12.83 -1.20
CA GLY A 184 -3.14 13.44 -2.52
C GLY A 184 -4.56 13.45 -3.10
N ARG A 185 -5.56 13.03 -2.34
CA ARG A 185 -6.98 13.11 -2.71
C ARG A 185 -7.77 14.14 -1.90
N ALA A 186 -7.17 15.26 -1.58
CA ALA A 186 -7.94 16.40 -1.12
C ALA A 186 -8.88 16.83 -2.25
N HIS A 187 -10.15 16.49 -2.15
CA HIS A 187 -11.16 17.05 -3.03
C HIS A 187 -11.44 18.50 -2.60
N VAL A 188 -11.15 19.39 -3.51
CA VAL A 188 -11.66 20.76 -3.51
C VAL A 188 -13.17 20.70 -3.80
#